data_6a690b9852795dca36507ec7a44a952d
#
_entry.id   6a690b9852795dca36507ec7a44a952d
#
_cell.length_a   1.000
_cell.length_b   1.000
_cell.length_c   1.000
_cell.angle_alpha   90.00
_cell.angle_beta   90.00
_cell.angle_gamma   90.00
#
_symmetry.space_group_name_H-M   'P 1'
#
loop_
_entity.id
_entity.type
_entity.pdbx_description
1 polymer ?
#
loop_
_entity_poly.entity_id
_entity_poly.type
_entity_poly.pdbx_seq_one_letter_code
_entity_poly.pdbx_strand_id
1 'polypeptide(L)' 'MAKQRFMFTVPLEKIKEPVIFELVKKFDLIPNIRRADINDSYSWMILEIEGPKSTLAEAIKWVRKIGVEVNEMHGDMVEG' A
#
# COMPACT_ATOMS: atom_id res chain seq x y z
N MET A 1 -8.80 12.19 -10.17
CA MET A 1 -7.94 11.23 -9.48
C MET A 1 -8.40 11.02 -8.07
N ALA A 2 -8.28 9.81 -7.59
CA ALA A 2 -8.67 9.49 -6.22
C ALA A 2 -7.42 9.36 -5.36
N LYS A 3 -7.60 9.55 -4.07
CA LYS A 3 -6.53 9.38 -3.10
C LYS A 3 -7.09 8.54 -1.96
N GLN A 4 -6.44 7.43 -1.66
CA GLN A 4 -6.90 6.54 -0.61
C GLN A 4 -5.74 6.15 0.29
N ARG A 5 -6.07 5.83 1.53
CA ARG A 5 -5.08 5.46 2.53
C ARG A 5 -5.20 3.98 2.85
N PHE A 6 -4.07 3.31 2.91
CA PHE A 6 -4.02 1.87 3.16
C PHE A 6 -2.95 1.55 4.18
N MET A 7 -3.14 0.47 4.90
CA MET A 7 -2.07 -0.10 5.71
C MET A 7 -1.62 -1.40 5.08
N PHE A 8 -0.37 -1.47 4.68
CA PHE A 8 0.24 -2.68 4.14
C PHE A 8 0.99 -3.38 5.26
N THR A 9 0.78 -4.68 5.40
CA THR A 9 1.58 -5.50 6.31
C THR A 9 2.35 -6.48 5.44
N VAL A 10 3.67 -6.34 5.42
CA VAL A 10 4.53 -7.11 4.54
C VAL A 10 5.23 -8.19 5.36
N PRO A 11 4.98 -9.47 5.06
CA PRO A 11 5.61 -10.54 5.82
C PRO A 11 7.13 -10.56 5.56
N LEU A 12 7.85 -11.17 6.49
CA LEU A 12 9.30 -11.19 6.45
C LEU A 12 9.85 -11.68 5.12
N GLU A 13 9.27 -12.72 4.56
CA GLU A 13 9.79 -13.28 3.32
C GLU A 13 9.56 -12.35 2.13
N LYS A 14 8.71 -11.35 2.27
CA LYS A 14 8.45 -10.39 1.20
C LYS A 14 9.15 -9.06 1.38
N ILE A 15 9.80 -8.85 2.52
CA ILE A 15 10.43 -7.58 2.81
C ILE A 15 11.50 -7.22 1.78
N LYS A 16 12.17 -8.21 1.25
CA LYS A 16 13.23 -7.97 0.27
C LYS A 16 12.71 -7.57 -1.10
N GLU A 17 11.44 -7.81 -1.38
CA GLU A 17 10.88 -7.46 -2.68
C GLU A 17 10.53 -5.98 -2.69
N PRO A 18 10.84 -5.27 -3.76
CA PRO A 18 10.55 -3.83 -3.80
C PRO A 18 9.08 -3.60 -4.18
N VAL A 19 8.19 -3.95 -3.26
CA VAL A 19 6.75 -3.92 -3.51
C VAL A 19 6.26 -2.55 -3.94
N ILE A 20 6.71 -1.50 -3.26
CA ILE A 20 6.25 -0.14 -3.57
C ILE A 20 6.76 0.29 -4.94
N PHE A 21 8.01 -0.03 -5.25
CA PHE A 21 8.57 0.30 -6.55
C PHE A 21 7.79 -0.40 -7.66
N GLU A 22 7.50 -1.69 -7.47
CA GLU A 22 6.76 -2.45 -8.46
C GLU A 22 5.33 -1.95 -8.62
N LEU A 23 4.72 -1.54 -7.53
CA LEU A 23 3.39 -0.97 -7.55
C LEU A 23 3.36 0.29 -8.41
N VAL A 24 4.31 1.17 -8.19
CA VAL A 24 4.40 2.41 -8.94
C VAL A 24 4.68 2.14 -10.41
N LYS A 25 5.64 1.27 -10.69
CA LYS A 25 6.03 1.00 -12.05
C LYS A 25 4.92 0.33 -12.84
N LYS A 26 4.21 -0.60 -12.20
CA LYS A 26 3.19 -1.37 -12.87
C LYS A 26 1.90 -0.58 -13.08
N PHE A 27 1.53 0.25 -12.14
CA PHE A 27 0.24 0.92 -12.16
C PHE A 27 0.33 2.44 -12.30
N ASP A 28 1.53 2.99 -12.30
CA ASP A 28 1.74 4.42 -12.47
C ASP A 28 0.98 5.24 -11.42
N LEU A 29 1.05 4.79 -10.18
CA LEU A 29 0.40 5.45 -9.07
C LEU A 29 1.39 6.32 -8.31
N ILE A 30 0.88 7.21 -7.48
CA ILE A 30 1.71 8.10 -6.67
C ILE A 30 1.54 7.72 -5.20
N PRO A 31 2.49 7.00 -4.61
CA PRO A 31 2.40 6.61 -3.21
C PRO A 31 3.11 7.64 -2.33
N ASN A 32 2.60 7.80 -1.13
CA ASN A 32 3.21 8.67 -0.15
C ASN A 32 3.19 7.91 1.17
N ILE A 33 4.36 7.55 1.67
CA ILE A 33 4.45 6.81 2.93
C ILE A 33 4.25 7.77 4.07
N ARG A 34 3.21 7.54 4.85
CA ARG A 34 2.89 8.40 5.99
C ARG A 34 3.56 7.91 7.26
N ARG A 35 3.61 6.61 7.45
CA ARG A 35 4.27 6.00 8.61
C ARG A 35 4.73 4.62 8.22
N ALA A 36 5.78 4.15 8.86
CA ALA A 36 6.26 2.80 8.63
C ALA A 36 6.99 2.30 9.86
N ASP A 37 6.95 0.99 10.07
CA ASP A 37 7.68 0.36 11.14
C ASP A 37 8.18 -0.98 10.62
N ILE A 38 9.48 -1.21 10.69
CA ILE A 38 10.08 -2.42 10.19
C ILE A 38 10.82 -3.10 11.34
N ASN A 39 10.49 -4.36 11.59
CA ASN A 39 11.17 -5.10 12.64
C ASN A 39 11.56 -6.48 12.13
N ASP A 40 12.03 -7.35 13.02
CA ASP A 40 12.57 -8.65 12.63
C ASP A 40 11.52 -9.62 12.11
N SER A 41 10.26 -9.39 12.42
CA SER A 41 9.20 -10.33 12.07
C SER A 41 8.38 -9.88 10.88
N TYR A 42 8.15 -8.59 10.76
CA TYR A 42 7.32 -8.06 9.68
C TYR A 42 7.57 -6.57 9.56
N SER A 43 7.02 -6.01 8.50
CA SER A 43 6.99 -4.56 8.37
C SER A 43 5.56 -4.15 8.08
N TRP A 44 5.16 -2.98 8.57
CA TRP A 44 3.89 -2.41 8.17
C TRP A 44 4.12 -0.96 7.78
N MET A 45 3.27 -0.47 6.90
CA MET A 45 3.39 0.92 6.49
C MET A 45 2.01 1.46 6.14
N ILE A 46 1.81 2.73 6.42
CA ILE A 46 0.60 3.43 6.07
C ILE A 46 0.92 4.31 4.88
N LEU A 47 0.20 4.08 3.79
CA LEU A 47 0.45 4.76 2.53
C LEU A 47 -0.80 5.51 2.09
N GLU A 48 -0.58 6.68 1.51
CA GLU A 48 -1.62 7.37 0.77
C GLU A 48 -1.29 7.18 -0.69
N ILE A 49 -2.19 6.60 -1.45
CA ILE A 49 -1.93 6.32 -2.86
C ILE A 49 -2.91 7.09 -3.71
N GLU A 50 -2.39 7.80 -4.69
CA GLU A 50 -3.19 8.63 -5.56
C GLU A 50 -3.16 8.12 -6.99
N GLY A 51 -4.32 8.10 -7.63
CA GLY A 51 -4.43 7.68 -9.02
C GLY A 51 -5.89 7.48 -9.40
N PRO A 52 -6.14 7.02 -10.63
CA PRO A 52 -7.50 6.73 -11.05
C PRO A 52 -8.12 5.65 -10.17
N LYS A 53 -9.37 5.80 -9.85
CA LYS A 53 -10.05 4.91 -8.93
C LYS A 53 -9.99 3.45 -9.37
N SER A 54 -10.20 3.20 -10.65
CA SER A 54 -10.15 1.83 -11.16
C SER A 54 -8.74 1.26 -11.07
N THR A 55 -7.74 2.08 -11.27
CA THR A 55 -6.36 1.65 -11.17
C THR A 55 -6.00 1.31 -9.74
N LEU A 56 -6.49 2.11 -8.78
CA LEU A 56 -6.28 1.81 -7.37
C LEU A 56 -6.85 0.44 -7.01
N ALA A 57 -8.04 0.13 -7.50
CA ALA A 57 -8.67 -1.15 -7.21
C ALA A 57 -7.83 -2.32 -7.75
N GLU A 58 -7.35 -2.18 -8.98
CA GLU A 58 -6.52 -3.21 -9.59
C GLU A 58 -5.20 -3.38 -8.85
N ALA A 59 -4.62 -2.27 -8.46
CA ALA A 59 -3.34 -2.31 -7.76
C ALA A 59 -3.46 -3.03 -6.41
N ILE A 60 -4.53 -2.77 -5.67
CA ILE A 60 -4.71 -3.41 -4.38
C ILE A 60 -4.95 -4.91 -4.55
N LYS A 61 -5.67 -5.31 -5.59
CA LYS A 61 -5.83 -6.72 -5.89
C LYS A 61 -4.48 -7.39 -6.14
N TRP A 62 -3.64 -6.72 -6.90
CA TRP A 62 -2.32 -7.26 -7.21
C TRP A 62 -1.46 -7.37 -5.95
N VAL A 63 -1.48 -6.36 -5.09
CA VAL A 63 -0.70 -6.39 -3.86
C VAL A 63 -1.13 -7.54 -2.96
N ARG A 64 -2.43 -7.76 -2.84
CA ARG A 64 -2.94 -8.88 -2.06
C ARG A 64 -2.54 -10.21 -2.67
N LYS A 65 -2.53 -10.28 -3.99
CA LYS A 65 -2.19 -11.50 -4.70
C LYS A 65 -0.76 -11.92 -4.45
N ILE A 66 0.16 -10.97 -4.33
CA ILE A 66 1.56 -11.31 -4.09
C ILE A 66 1.87 -11.59 -2.62
N GLY A 67 0.86 -11.55 -1.76
CA GLY A 67 1.03 -11.98 -0.38
C GLY A 67 1.16 -10.88 0.65
N VAL A 68 0.87 -9.64 0.29
CA VAL A 68 0.90 -8.53 1.23
C VAL A 68 -0.50 -8.29 1.76
N GLU A 69 -0.63 -8.18 3.07
CA GLU A 69 -1.93 -7.89 3.67
C GLU A 69 -2.23 -6.41 3.52
N VAL A 70 -3.43 -6.09 3.07
CA VAL A 70 -3.83 -4.71 2.85
C VAL A 70 -5.13 -4.43 3.57
N ASN A 71 -5.13 -3.39 4.39
CA ASN A 71 -6.33 -2.92 5.04
C ASN A 71 -6.59 -1.48 4.60
N GLU A 72 -7.82 -1.19 4.21
CA GLU A 72 -8.18 0.17 3.83
C GLU A 72 -8.45 0.96 5.09
N MET A 73 -7.99 2.20 5.10
CA MET A 73 -8.13 3.05 6.26
C MET A 73 -9.07 4.18 5.93
N HIS A 74 -10.32 4.00 6.25
CA HIS A 74 -11.34 4.99 5.95
C HIS A 74 -11.58 5.97 7.07
N GLY A 75 -11.55 5.47 8.27
CA GLY A 75 -11.98 6.26 9.39
C GLY A 75 -11.14 7.45 9.71
N ASP A 76 -9.89 7.32 9.47
CA ASP A 76 -9.02 8.39 9.86
C ASP A 76 -9.24 9.61 9.01
N MET A 77 -9.88 9.46 7.91
CA MET A 77 -10.11 10.59 7.11
C MET A 77 -11.14 11.50 7.64
N VAL A 78 -11.92 10.95 8.48
CA VAL A 78 -12.98 11.72 9.01
C VAL A 78 -12.51 12.82 9.86
N GLU A 79 -11.48 12.56 10.55
CA GLU A 79 -11.00 13.52 11.39
C GLU A 79 -10.31 14.52 10.65
N GLY A 80 -10.17 14.18 9.44
CA GLY A 80 -9.57 15.18 8.60
C GLY A 80 -9.70 16.30 9.21
#